data_cf212d9ae9ee939004b2a25fba5b97eb
#
_entry.id   cf212d9ae9ee939004b2a25fba5b97eb
#
_cell.length_a   1.000
_cell.length_b   1.000
_cell.length_c   1.000
_cell.angle_alpha   90.00
_cell.angle_beta   90.00
_cell.angle_gamma   90.00
#
_symmetry.space_group_name_H-M   'P 1'
#
loop_
_entity.id
_entity.type
_entity.pdbx_description
1 polymer ?
#
loop_
_entity_poly.entity_id
_entity_poly.type
_entity_poly.pdbx_seq_one_letter_code
_entity_poly.pdbx_strand_id
1 'polypeptide(L)'
;MKLLAWALRLRLPGLTGRAPAWERLGPRSSAGLRPPRGASVRAFGSKCGPSASGRIMRPDDANVAGNVHGGTILKMIEEAGVIISTRHCNSQNGERCVAVLARVERTDFLSPMCIGEVAHVSAEITYTSKHSVEVQVHVMSENILTGTKKLTNKATLWYVPLSLKNVDKVLEVPPVVYSRQEQEEEGRRRYEAQKLERMETKWRNGDIVQPSLNPEPNTVSYSQSSLIHLVGPSDCTLHGFVHGDSCSDNTGLEVPSSGNTAGTQEDLLDAGVTMKLMDEVAGIVAARHCKTNIVTASVDAINFHDKIRKGYVITISGRMTFTSNKSMEIEVLVDADPVVDNTQPRYRAASAFFTYVSLSQEGRSLPVPQLVPETEDEKKRFEEGKGRYLQMKAKRQGQVDPQP
;
A
#
# COMPACT_ATOMS: atom_id res chain seq x y z
N MET A 1 -18.17 -2.69 -43.21
CA MET A 1 -19.59 -2.26 -43.31
C MET A 1 -20.47 -3.46 -42.98
N LYS A 2 -21.09 -3.48 -41.81
CA LYS A 2 -22.18 -4.29 -41.25
C LYS A 2 -21.90 -4.54 -39.74
N LEU A 3 -22.14 -3.52 -38.90
CA LEU A 3 -22.30 -3.61 -37.45
C LEU A 3 -22.86 -2.26 -36.97
N LEU A 4 -24.09 -1.97 -37.39
CA LEU A 4 -24.87 -0.81 -36.93
C LEU A 4 -26.34 -1.09 -37.21
N ALA A 5 -26.96 -1.96 -36.42
CA ALA A 5 -28.42 -2.11 -36.37
C ALA A 5 -28.83 -3.08 -35.24
N TRP A 6 -28.73 -2.67 -33.99
CA TRP A 6 -29.48 -3.35 -32.93
C TRP A 6 -29.67 -2.45 -31.68
N ALA A 7 -30.31 -1.33 -31.87
CA ALA A 7 -30.80 -0.48 -30.78
C ALA A 7 -32.01 0.33 -31.23
N LEU A 8 -33.16 -0.34 -31.43
CA LEU A 8 -34.48 0.34 -31.54
C LEU A 8 -35.57 -0.74 -31.64
N ARG A 9 -36.10 -1.16 -30.46
CA ARG A 9 -37.47 -1.63 -30.28
C ARG A 9 -37.67 -2.24 -28.90
N LEU A 10 -38.06 -1.42 -27.95
CA LEU A 10 -38.98 -1.81 -26.88
C LEU A 10 -39.81 -0.57 -26.52
N ARG A 11 -40.97 -0.47 -27.13
CA ARG A 11 -42.08 0.37 -26.68
C ARG A 11 -42.70 -0.33 -25.47
N LEU A 12 -42.85 0.37 -24.38
CA LEU A 12 -43.77 0.03 -23.29
C LEU A 12 -44.87 1.11 -23.26
N PRO A 13 -46.13 0.71 -23.11
CA PRO A 13 -47.27 1.63 -23.05
C PRO A 13 -47.52 2.14 -21.63
N GLY A 14 -47.92 3.40 -21.59
CA GLY A 14 -48.69 4.18 -20.66
C GLY A 14 -48.88 3.74 -19.19
N LEU A 15 -48.45 4.63 -18.31
CA LEU A 15 -49.11 4.86 -17.01
C LEU A 15 -49.06 6.35 -16.70
N THR A 16 -50.20 6.99 -16.81
CA THR A 16 -50.53 8.30 -16.25
C THR A 16 -50.73 8.13 -14.75
N GLY A 17 -49.99 8.89 -13.94
CA GLY A 17 -50.18 8.84 -12.49
C GLY A 17 -49.39 9.92 -11.76
N ARG A 18 -50.08 11.06 -11.50
CA ARG A 18 -49.94 12.05 -10.42
C ARG A 18 -48.57 12.15 -9.70
N ALA A 19 -47.99 13.35 -9.79
CA ALA A 19 -46.90 13.86 -8.95
C ALA A 19 -47.28 13.90 -7.46
N PRO A 20 -46.39 13.49 -6.53
CA PRO A 20 -46.59 13.74 -5.09
C PRO A 20 -46.09 15.14 -4.70
N ALA A 21 -46.91 15.78 -3.88
CA ALA A 21 -46.75 17.11 -3.32
C ALA A 21 -45.63 17.17 -2.27
N TRP A 22 -44.55 17.88 -2.55
CA TRP A 22 -43.58 18.36 -1.55
C TRP A 22 -43.17 19.82 -1.72
N GLU A 23 -44.02 20.60 -2.37
CA GLU A 23 -43.95 22.07 -2.36
C GLU A 23 -44.91 22.60 -1.31
N ARG A 24 -44.42 22.86 -0.11
CA ARG A 24 -44.86 23.92 0.83
C ARG A 24 -44.37 23.70 2.24
N LEU A 25 -43.18 24.19 2.58
CA LEU A 25 -42.87 24.65 3.92
C LEU A 25 -41.87 25.83 3.81
N GLY A 26 -42.38 27.02 4.03
CA GLY A 26 -41.62 28.26 4.11
C GLY A 26 -40.78 28.35 5.39
N PRO A 27 -39.87 29.36 5.46
CA PRO A 27 -38.86 29.43 6.51
C PRO A 27 -39.44 29.83 7.86
N ARG A 28 -39.19 29.03 8.90
CA ARG A 28 -39.44 29.43 10.30
C ARG A 28 -38.20 30.10 10.87
N SER A 29 -38.45 31.29 11.45
CA SER A 29 -37.56 32.20 12.12
C SER A 29 -36.72 31.54 13.23
N SER A 30 -35.45 31.91 13.25
CA SER A 30 -34.48 31.65 14.28
C SER A 30 -34.78 32.37 15.58
N ALA A 31 -35.05 31.66 16.66
CA ALA A 31 -34.98 32.16 18.02
C ALA A 31 -33.61 31.86 18.61
N GLY A 32 -32.92 32.90 19.04
CA GLY A 32 -31.55 32.83 19.57
C GLY A 32 -31.48 32.13 20.92
N LEU A 33 -30.54 31.18 21.03
CA LEU A 33 -30.04 30.63 22.28
C LEU A 33 -28.62 31.09 22.47
N ARG A 34 -28.38 31.89 23.54
CA ARG A 34 -27.03 32.29 24.00
C ARG A 34 -26.32 31.07 24.58
N PRO A 35 -25.00 30.88 24.31
CA PRO A 35 -24.25 29.84 24.96
C PRO A 35 -23.91 30.21 26.43
N PRO A 36 -23.83 29.24 27.35
CA PRO A 36 -23.43 29.49 28.73
C PRO A 36 -21.93 29.82 28.79
N ARG A 37 -21.60 30.87 29.55
CA ARG A 37 -20.23 31.23 29.93
C ARG A 37 -19.70 30.19 30.93
N GLY A 38 -18.49 29.69 30.69
CA GLY A 38 -17.67 28.98 31.66
C GLY A 38 -17.42 27.54 31.30
N ALA A 39 -16.53 27.28 30.34
CA ALA A 39 -15.85 26.02 30.22
C ALA A 39 -14.34 26.28 30.21
N SER A 40 -13.65 25.76 31.24
CA SER A 40 -12.22 25.78 31.38
C SER A 40 -11.56 25.19 30.13
N VAL A 41 -10.52 25.86 29.64
CA VAL A 41 -9.63 25.39 28.60
C VAL A 41 -8.96 24.12 29.12
N ARG A 42 -9.52 22.96 28.76
CA ARG A 42 -8.80 21.70 28.89
C ARG A 42 -7.78 21.66 27.75
N ALA A 43 -6.52 21.51 28.12
CA ALA A 43 -5.43 21.25 27.19
C ALA A 43 -5.86 20.14 26.21
N PHE A 44 -5.92 20.46 24.92
CA PHE A 44 -6.14 19.51 23.85
C PHE A 44 -4.86 18.67 23.71
N GLY A 45 -4.80 17.53 24.41
CA GLY A 45 -4.00 16.41 23.97
C GLY A 45 -4.60 15.97 22.63
N SER A 46 -3.86 16.16 21.55
CA SER A 46 -4.31 15.83 20.20
C SER A 46 -4.54 14.32 20.08
N LYS A 47 -5.76 13.87 20.34
CA LYS A 47 -6.22 12.58 19.84
C LYS A 47 -6.37 12.74 18.34
N CYS A 48 -5.35 12.34 17.57
CA CYS A 48 -5.51 12.15 16.13
C CYS A 48 -6.52 11.01 15.96
N GLY A 49 -7.78 11.34 15.69
CA GLY A 49 -8.82 10.36 15.47
C GLY A 49 -8.52 9.51 14.22
N PRO A 50 -9.11 8.31 14.10
CA PRO A 50 -8.88 7.44 12.96
C PRO A 50 -9.22 8.19 11.67
N SER A 51 -8.31 8.12 10.69
CA SER A 51 -8.55 8.64 9.33
C SER A 51 -9.26 7.55 8.55
N ALA A 52 -10.39 7.88 7.92
CA ALA A 52 -11.13 6.95 7.08
C ALA A 52 -11.39 7.58 5.71
N SER A 53 -11.17 6.81 4.65
CA SER A 53 -11.48 7.19 3.28
C SER A 53 -12.22 6.06 2.56
N GLY A 54 -13.04 6.41 1.56
CA GLY A 54 -13.77 5.46 0.73
C GLY A 54 -13.49 5.70 -0.74
N ARG A 55 -13.26 4.62 -1.52
CA ARG A 55 -13.02 4.66 -2.97
C ARG A 55 -13.71 3.51 -3.67
N ILE A 56 -14.41 3.81 -4.79
CA ILE A 56 -14.98 2.78 -5.67
C ILE A 56 -13.87 2.17 -6.52
N MET A 57 -13.83 0.84 -6.58
CA MET A 57 -12.88 0.09 -7.41
C MET A 57 -13.30 0.12 -8.87
N ARG A 58 -12.37 0.50 -9.74
CA ARG A 58 -12.56 0.69 -11.18
C ARG A 58 -11.94 -0.46 -11.98
N PRO A 59 -12.27 -0.59 -13.27
CA PRO A 59 -11.66 -1.59 -14.15
C PRO A 59 -10.14 -1.50 -14.26
N ASP A 60 -9.55 -0.30 -14.16
CA ASP A 60 -8.11 -0.04 -14.17
C ASP A 60 -7.40 -0.42 -12.86
N ASP A 61 -8.17 -0.70 -11.80
CA ASP A 61 -7.65 -1.20 -10.53
C ASP A 61 -7.55 -2.74 -10.48
N ALA A 62 -8.09 -3.43 -11.50
CA ALA A 62 -8.34 -4.87 -11.43
C ALA A 62 -7.72 -5.65 -12.60
N ASN A 63 -7.51 -6.94 -12.39
CA ASN A 63 -7.08 -7.87 -13.41
C ASN A 63 -8.23 -8.23 -14.39
N VAL A 64 -7.92 -8.99 -15.44
CA VAL A 64 -8.88 -9.40 -16.47
C VAL A 64 -10.08 -10.21 -15.94
N ALA A 65 -9.97 -10.79 -14.76
CA ALA A 65 -11.06 -11.52 -14.09
C ALA A 65 -11.91 -10.64 -13.15
N GLY A 66 -11.61 -9.33 -13.08
CA GLY A 66 -12.34 -8.37 -12.25
C GLY A 66 -11.94 -8.32 -10.78
N ASN A 67 -10.87 -9.00 -10.38
CA ASN A 67 -10.31 -8.91 -9.04
C ASN A 67 -9.32 -7.74 -8.95
N VAL A 68 -9.46 -6.91 -7.91
CA VAL A 68 -8.56 -5.78 -7.67
C VAL A 68 -7.15 -6.30 -7.40
N HIS A 69 -6.14 -5.65 -8.02
CA HIS A 69 -4.74 -5.97 -7.80
C HIS A 69 -4.33 -5.71 -6.34
N GLY A 70 -3.51 -6.60 -5.77
CA GLY A 70 -2.97 -6.46 -4.42
C GLY A 70 -2.17 -5.16 -4.27
N GLY A 71 -1.38 -4.79 -5.27
CA GLY A 71 -0.61 -3.55 -5.30
C GLY A 71 -1.47 -2.28 -5.22
N THR A 72 -2.68 -2.28 -5.82
CA THR A 72 -3.63 -1.17 -5.68
C THR A 72 -4.09 -1.02 -4.23
N ILE A 73 -4.36 -2.14 -3.56
CA ILE A 73 -4.76 -2.15 -2.15
C ILE A 73 -3.59 -1.70 -1.27
N LEU A 74 -2.36 -2.18 -1.52
CA LEU A 74 -1.16 -1.78 -0.79
C LEU A 74 -0.88 -0.27 -0.92
N LYS A 75 -1.10 0.31 -2.11
CA LYS A 75 -0.98 1.75 -2.32
C LYS A 75 -2.00 2.53 -1.47
N MET A 76 -3.26 2.12 -1.43
CA MET A 76 -4.27 2.76 -0.57
C MET A 76 -3.95 2.62 0.93
N ILE A 77 -3.39 1.50 1.34
CA ILE A 77 -2.94 1.27 2.72
C ILE A 77 -1.83 2.26 3.07
N GLU A 78 -0.85 2.42 2.19
CA GLU A 78 0.26 3.36 2.37
C GLU A 78 -0.25 4.81 2.44
N GLU A 79 -1.08 5.25 1.49
CA GLU A 79 -1.67 6.60 1.47
C GLU A 79 -2.39 6.94 2.78
N ALA A 80 -3.15 6.01 3.35
CA ALA A 80 -3.82 6.21 4.63
C ALA A 80 -2.83 6.31 5.79
N GLY A 81 -1.78 5.49 5.77
CA GLY A 81 -0.75 5.46 6.80
C GLY A 81 0.13 6.70 6.80
N VAL A 82 0.57 7.18 5.63
CA VAL A 82 1.40 8.39 5.53
C VAL A 82 0.64 9.64 5.97
N ILE A 83 -0.67 9.73 5.64
CA ILE A 83 -1.50 10.86 6.06
C ILE A 83 -1.57 10.97 7.58
N ILE A 84 -1.92 9.88 8.28
CA ILE A 84 -2.08 9.92 9.73
C ILE A 84 -0.74 10.10 10.46
N SER A 85 0.32 9.47 9.96
CA SER A 85 1.67 9.59 10.53
C SER A 85 2.22 11.00 10.39
N THR A 86 2.09 11.60 9.20
CA THR A 86 2.54 12.98 8.93
C THR A 86 1.78 13.98 9.79
N ARG A 87 0.45 13.84 9.93
CA ARG A 87 -0.36 14.69 10.81
C ARG A 87 0.08 14.58 12.26
N HIS A 88 0.35 13.37 12.75
CA HIS A 88 0.80 13.14 14.12
C HIS A 88 2.16 13.77 14.38
N CYS A 89 3.12 13.55 13.49
CA CYS A 89 4.48 14.10 13.64
C CYS A 89 4.50 15.64 13.57
N ASN A 90 3.54 16.28 12.91
CA ASN A 90 3.37 17.73 12.84
C ASN A 90 2.36 18.29 13.86
N SER A 91 1.90 17.49 14.83
CA SER A 91 0.90 17.93 15.82
C SER A 91 1.41 18.94 16.83
N GLN A 92 2.72 19.05 17.00
CA GLN A 92 3.38 20.00 17.88
C GLN A 92 4.09 21.08 17.08
N ASN A 93 4.28 22.26 17.70
CA ASN A 93 5.04 23.35 17.10
C ASN A 93 6.52 22.96 17.05
N GLY A 94 6.99 22.59 15.88
CA GLY A 94 8.36 22.14 15.65
C GLY A 94 8.74 22.26 14.19
N GLU A 95 9.88 21.68 13.84
CA GLU A 95 10.31 21.57 12.45
C GLU A 95 9.33 20.69 11.66
N ARG A 96 8.85 21.18 10.52
CA ARG A 96 7.92 20.44 9.66
C ARG A 96 8.57 19.20 9.06
N CYS A 97 7.83 18.12 9.05
CA CYS A 97 8.29 16.83 8.55
C CYS A 97 7.24 16.12 7.69
N VAL A 98 7.71 15.12 7.01
CA VAL A 98 6.90 14.11 6.36
C VAL A 98 7.25 12.74 6.91
N ALA A 99 6.26 11.91 7.13
CA ALA A 99 6.47 10.53 7.51
C ALA A 99 6.70 9.67 6.25
N VAL A 100 7.85 9.01 6.16
CA VAL A 100 8.21 8.12 5.05
C VAL A 100 8.11 6.68 5.52
N LEU A 101 7.57 5.82 4.68
CA LEU A 101 7.42 4.40 4.97
C LEU A 101 8.78 3.71 5.02
N ALA A 102 9.09 3.08 6.14
CA ALA A 102 10.34 2.32 6.34
C ALA A 102 10.13 0.80 6.25
N ARG A 103 8.96 0.32 6.65
CA ARG A 103 8.64 -1.12 6.64
C ARG A 103 7.13 -1.34 6.63
N VAL A 104 6.70 -2.35 5.90
CA VAL A 104 5.37 -2.96 6.02
C VAL A 104 5.56 -4.34 6.64
N GLU A 105 4.81 -4.64 7.68
CA GLU A 105 4.76 -6.01 8.22
C GLU A 105 3.94 -6.90 7.30
N ARG A 106 4.06 -8.22 7.49
CA ARG A 106 3.29 -9.17 6.70
C ARG A 106 1.82 -8.80 6.62
N THR A 107 1.30 -8.76 5.40
CA THR A 107 -0.09 -8.42 5.10
C THR A 107 -0.76 -9.59 4.37
N ASP A 108 -1.83 -10.12 4.97
CA ASP A 108 -2.65 -11.17 4.36
C ASP A 108 -3.86 -10.55 3.65
N PHE A 109 -4.20 -11.10 2.49
CA PHE A 109 -5.40 -10.77 1.72
C PHE A 109 -6.47 -11.81 2.06
N LEU A 110 -7.38 -11.43 2.96
CA LEU A 110 -8.36 -12.34 3.57
C LEU A 110 -9.52 -12.69 2.63
N SER A 111 -9.88 -11.75 1.75
CA SER A 111 -10.90 -11.94 0.73
C SER A 111 -10.62 -11.06 -0.49
N PRO A 112 -10.92 -11.54 -1.71
CA PRO A 112 -10.77 -10.73 -2.91
C PRO A 112 -11.75 -9.55 -2.88
N MET A 113 -11.30 -8.42 -3.46
CA MET A 113 -12.12 -7.24 -3.74
C MET A 113 -12.38 -7.20 -5.24
N CYS A 114 -13.60 -6.81 -5.64
CA CYS A 114 -14.02 -6.81 -7.03
C CYS A 114 -14.31 -5.39 -7.55
N ILE A 115 -14.32 -5.25 -8.89
CA ILE A 115 -14.76 -4.02 -9.55
C ILE A 115 -16.18 -3.66 -9.08
N GLY A 116 -16.42 -2.36 -8.81
CA GLY A 116 -17.70 -1.83 -8.35
C GLY A 116 -17.93 -1.92 -6.84
N GLU A 117 -17.09 -2.64 -6.09
CA GLU A 117 -17.09 -2.58 -4.62
C GLU A 117 -16.45 -1.27 -4.13
N VAL A 118 -16.82 -0.83 -2.93
CA VAL A 118 -16.19 0.33 -2.26
C VAL A 118 -15.15 -0.17 -1.27
N ALA A 119 -13.92 0.26 -1.44
CA ALA A 119 -12.88 0.09 -0.44
C ALA A 119 -13.02 1.17 0.63
N HIS A 120 -13.18 0.78 1.88
CA HIS A 120 -13.09 1.64 3.06
C HIS A 120 -11.75 1.38 3.73
N VAL A 121 -10.90 2.39 3.77
CA VAL A 121 -9.58 2.31 4.39
C VAL A 121 -9.59 3.14 5.66
N SER A 122 -9.24 2.54 6.80
CA SER A 122 -9.12 3.22 8.08
C SER A 122 -7.73 2.97 8.67
N ALA A 123 -7.11 4.01 9.19
CA ALA A 123 -5.77 3.97 9.76
C ALA A 123 -5.78 4.54 11.19
N GLU A 124 -5.03 3.91 12.09
CA GLU A 124 -4.83 4.36 13.47
C GLU A 124 -3.37 4.19 13.89
N ILE A 125 -2.87 5.10 14.74
CA ILE A 125 -1.54 4.98 15.31
C ILE A 125 -1.62 4.06 16.53
N THR A 126 -0.84 2.99 16.53
CA THR A 126 -0.82 1.98 17.58
C THR A 126 0.39 2.06 18.48
N TYR A 127 1.51 2.63 18.00
CA TYR A 127 2.71 2.83 18.81
C TYR A 127 3.60 3.94 18.25
N THR A 128 4.34 4.60 19.13
CA THR A 128 5.40 5.55 18.77
C THR A 128 6.68 5.23 19.51
N SER A 129 7.79 5.17 18.78
CA SER A 129 9.14 5.18 19.34
C SER A 129 9.75 6.58 19.20
N LYS A 130 10.99 6.77 19.63
CA LYS A 130 11.68 8.07 19.50
C LYS A 130 11.72 8.59 18.05
N HIS A 131 11.85 7.69 17.05
CA HIS A 131 12.05 8.04 15.64
C HIS A 131 11.17 7.25 14.67
N SER A 132 10.14 6.57 15.16
CA SER A 132 9.23 5.84 14.29
C SER A 132 7.80 5.80 14.82
N VAL A 133 6.85 5.71 13.91
CA VAL A 133 5.41 5.59 14.17
C VAL A 133 4.92 4.27 13.62
N GLU A 134 4.24 3.49 14.46
CA GLU A 134 3.50 2.29 14.03
C GLU A 134 2.06 2.68 13.70
N VAL A 135 1.62 2.30 12.53
CA VAL A 135 0.24 2.51 12.06
C VAL A 135 -0.38 1.19 11.71
N GLN A 136 -1.58 0.95 12.21
CA GLN A 136 -2.42 -0.16 11.80
C GLN A 136 -3.47 0.34 10.81
N VAL A 137 -3.59 -0.35 9.68
CA VAL A 137 -4.55 -0.02 8.62
C VAL A 137 -5.48 -1.20 8.38
N HIS A 138 -6.78 -0.92 8.34
CA HIS A 138 -7.82 -1.88 8.00
C HIS A 138 -8.48 -1.49 6.69
N VAL A 139 -8.65 -2.45 5.81
CA VAL A 139 -9.36 -2.29 4.54
C VAL A 139 -10.59 -3.17 4.55
N MET A 140 -11.75 -2.53 4.39
CA MET A 140 -13.05 -3.19 4.26
C MET A 140 -13.56 -3.01 2.85
N SER A 141 -14.08 -4.07 2.24
CA SER A 141 -14.84 -3.98 0.99
C SER A 141 -16.32 -3.94 1.28
N GLU A 142 -17.05 -3.05 0.61
CA GLU A 142 -18.51 -2.94 0.69
C GLU A 142 -19.13 -3.18 -0.68
N ASN A 143 -20.07 -4.11 -0.75
CA ASN A 143 -20.92 -4.25 -1.92
C ASN A 143 -22.03 -3.19 -1.86
N ILE A 144 -22.02 -2.25 -2.82
CA ILE A 144 -22.96 -1.10 -2.82
C ILE A 144 -24.42 -1.54 -2.92
N LEU A 145 -24.70 -2.64 -3.61
CA LEU A 145 -26.07 -3.10 -3.85
C LEU A 145 -26.69 -3.77 -2.62
N THR A 146 -25.87 -4.45 -1.81
CA THR A 146 -26.34 -5.21 -0.64
C THR A 146 -26.01 -4.52 0.68
N GLY A 147 -25.09 -3.54 0.69
CA GLY A 147 -24.54 -2.91 1.89
C GLY A 147 -23.64 -3.85 2.71
N THR A 148 -23.36 -5.06 2.21
CA THR A 148 -22.54 -6.04 2.92
C THR A 148 -21.09 -5.62 2.96
N LYS A 149 -20.49 -5.56 4.15
CA LYS A 149 -19.07 -5.25 4.37
C LYS A 149 -18.29 -6.49 4.78
N LYS A 150 -17.09 -6.63 4.23
CA LYS A 150 -16.15 -7.70 4.59
C LYS A 150 -14.74 -7.11 4.81
N LEU A 151 -14.02 -7.63 5.80
CA LEU A 151 -12.61 -7.29 6.01
C LEU A 151 -11.78 -7.94 4.91
N THR A 152 -11.03 -7.15 4.15
CA THR A 152 -10.14 -7.63 3.10
C THR A 152 -8.69 -7.66 3.55
N ASN A 153 -8.23 -6.64 4.27
CA ASN A 153 -6.84 -6.55 4.71
C ASN A 153 -6.73 -5.92 6.10
N LYS A 154 -5.70 -6.37 6.82
CA LYS A 154 -5.17 -5.72 8.01
C LYS A 154 -3.66 -5.62 7.85
N ALA A 155 -3.13 -4.40 7.84
CA ALA A 155 -1.71 -4.13 7.66
C ALA A 155 -1.13 -3.34 8.84
N THR A 156 0.14 -3.57 9.16
CA THR A 156 0.91 -2.80 10.12
C THR A 156 2.11 -2.21 9.40
N LEU A 157 2.28 -0.89 9.51
CA LEU A 157 3.30 -0.12 8.80
C LEU A 157 4.12 0.70 9.79
N TRP A 158 5.41 0.87 9.47
CA TRP A 158 6.35 1.66 10.25
C TRP A 158 6.83 2.86 9.45
N TYR A 159 6.61 4.06 9.98
CA TYR A 159 6.99 5.32 9.35
C TYR A 159 8.09 6.02 10.15
N VAL A 160 8.94 6.77 9.45
CA VAL A 160 10.02 7.58 10.02
C VAL A 160 9.82 9.03 9.56
N PRO A 161 9.76 10.02 10.47
CA PRO A 161 9.60 11.42 10.08
C PRO A 161 10.92 12.01 9.59
N LEU A 162 10.91 12.54 8.37
CA LEU A 162 12.04 13.24 7.76
C LEU A 162 11.74 14.74 7.71
N SER A 163 12.76 15.56 7.97
CA SER A 163 12.63 17.01 7.88
C SER A 163 12.36 17.44 6.42
N LEU A 164 11.41 18.37 6.22
CA LEU A 164 11.17 18.96 4.90
C LEU A 164 12.32 19.86 4.43
N LYS A 165 13.17 20.33 5.34
CA LYS A 165 14.36 21.16 4.99
C LYS A 165 15.56 20.29 4.61
N ASN A 166 15.64 19.09 5.18
CA ASN A 166 16.73 18.14 4.94
C ASN A 166 16.20 16.72 5.10
N VAL A 167 15.94 16.05 3.98
CA VAL A 167 15.39 14.68 3.95
C VAL A 167 16.31 13.61 4.54
N ASP A 168 17.56 13.93 4.82
CA ASP A 168 18.49 13.03 5.51
C ASP A 168 18.40 13.16 7.05
N LYS A 169 17.72 14.20 7.54
CA LYS A 169 17.52 14.44 8.96
C LYS A 169 16.24 13.77 9.45
N VAL A 170 16.39 12.76 10.29
CA VAL A 170 15.27 12.12 11.01
C VAL A 170 14.89 12.99 12.21
N LEU A 171 13.59 13.27 12.37
CA LEU A 171 13.07 14.03 13.51
C LEU A 171 12.56 13.12 14.62
N GLU A 172 12.35 13.70 15.80
CA GLU A 172 11.74 12.98 16.93
C GLU A 172 10.21 12.95 16.76
N VAL A 173 9.62 11.83 17.15
CA VAL A 173 8.17 11.60 17.07
C VAL A 173 7.52 12.05 18.38
N PRO A 174 6.45 12.86 18.32
CA PRO A 174 5.63 13.14 19.50
C PRO A 174 5.03 11.84 20.06
N PRO A 175 5.07 11.62 21.40
CA PRO A 175 4.51 10.41 21.99
C PRO A 175 2.99 10.35 21.80
N VAL A 176 2.46 9.16 21.51
CA VAL A 176 1.03 8.90 21.51
C VAL A 176 0.53 8.69 22.94
N VAL A 177 -0.67 9.18 23.23
CA VAL A 177 -1.31 8.98 24.54
C VAL A 177 -2.14 7.70 24.52
N TYR A 178 -1.73 6.72 25.28
CA TYR A 178 -2.43 5.44 25.41
C TYR A 178 -3.59 5.53 26.40
N SER A 179 -4.70 4.88 26.11
CA SER A 179 -5.83 4.76 27.04
C SER A 179 -5.62 3.66 28.07
N ARG A 180 -4.73 2.69 27.80
CA ARG A 180 -4.35 1.57 28.66
C ARG A 180 -2.85 1.30 28.52
N GLN A 181 -2.20 1.01 29.63
CA GLN A 181 -0.77 0.68 29.65
C GLN A 181 -0.42 -0.58 28.85
N GLU A 182 -1.34 -1.55 28.81
CA GLU A 182 -1.19 -2.78 28.01
C GLU A 182 -0.95 -2.50 26.52
N GLN A 183 -1.57 -1.44 25.98
CA GLN A 183 -1.41 -1.04 24.56
C GLN A 183 0.02 -0.57 24.29
N GLU A 184 0.62 0.15 25.22
CA GLU A 184 2.01 0.60 25.11
C GLU A 184 2.98 -0.58 25.17
N GLU A 185 2.78 -1.51 26.10
CA GLU A 185 3.62 -2.69 26.30
C GLU A 185 3.56 -3.60 25.06
N GLU A 186 2.37 -3.81 24.52
CA GLU A 186 2.16 -4.59 23.30
C GLU A 186 2.83 -3.92 22.08
N GLY A 187 2.71 -2.61 21.94
CA GLY A 187 3.39 -1.84 20.88
C GLY A 187 4.91 -1.93 21.01
N ARG A 188 5.45 -1.82 22.22
CA ARG A 188 6.88 -1.99 22.48
C ARG A 188 7.38 -3.38 22.11
N ARG A 189 6.62 -4.42 22.43
CA ARG A 189 6.96 -5.81 22.05
C ARG A 189 7.03 -5.97 20.55
N ARG A 190 6.05 -5.41 19.78
CA ARG A 190 6.08 -5.43 18.32
C ARG A 190 7.28 -4.67 17.76
N TYR A 191 7.61 -3.51 18.34
CA TYR A 191 8.77 -2.71 17.93
C TYR A 191 10.08 -3.47 18.11
N GLU A 192 10.27 -4.17 19.24
CA GLU A 192 11.45 -4.98 19.50
C GLU A 192 11.54 -6.18 18.57
N ALA A 193 10.43 -6.87 18.31
CA ALA A 193 10.35 -7.99 17.39
C ALA A 193 10.75 -7.60 15.95
N GLN A 194 10.19 -6.51 15.41
CA GLN A 194 10.54 -6.03 14.06
C GLN A 194 12.00 -5.59 13.95
N LYS A 195 12.56 -5.04 15.04
CA LYS A 195 13.97 -4.63 15.07
C LYS A 195 14.89 -5.85 14.98
N LEU A 196 14.57 -6.94 15.68
CA LEU A 196 15.31 -8.21 15.60
C LEU A 196 15.24 -8.80 14.20
N GLU A 197 14.04 -8.89 13.60
CA GLU A 197 13.87 -9.41 12.24
C GLU A 197 14.67 -8.61 11.20
N ARG A 198 14.73 -7.28 11.33
CA ARG A 198 15.55 -6.44 10.44
C ARG A 198 17.05 -6.71 10.57
N MET A 199 17.52 -7.04 11.75
CA MET A 199 18.93 -7.40 11.99
C MET A 199 19.27 -8.79 11.43
N GLU A 200 18.32 -9.72 11.46
CA GLU A 200 18.49 -11.09 10.94
C GLU A 200 18.37 -11.17 9.43
N THR A 201 17.61 -10.26 8.81
CA THR A 201 17.46 -10.20 7.35
C THR A 201 18.76 -9.67 6.73
N LYS A 202 19.79 -10.49 6.71
CA LYS A 202 21.02 -10.21 5.98
C LYS A 202 20.71 -10.14 4.50
N TRP A 203 21.16 -9.08 3.88
CA TRP A 203 21.14 -8.85 2.45
C TRP A 203 21.62 -10.07 1.69
N ARG A 204 20.79 -10.61 0.84
CA ARG A 204 21.22 -11.54 -0.19
C ARG A 204 21.56 -10.72 -1.42
N ASN A 205 22.86 -10.48 -1.58
CA ASN A 205 23.39 -9.99 -2.86
C ASN A 205 23.27 -11.15 -3.84
N GLY A 206 22.24 -11.19 -4.64
CA GLY A 206 22.09 -12.12 -5.74
C GLY A 206 21.63 -11.31 -6.93
N ASP A 207 22.49 -11.20 -7.93
CA ASP A 207 22.10 -10.64 -9.21
C ASP A 207 21.05 -11.54 -9.85
N ILE A 208 20.05 -10.94 -10.46
CA ILE A 208 19.09 -11.69 -11.26
C ILE A 208 19.78 -12.01 -12.58
N VAL A 209 20.10 -13.27 -12.76
CA VAL A 209 20.66 -13.79 -14.02
C VAL A 209 19.67 -13.51 -15.14
N GLN A 210 20.14 -13.02 -16.29
CA GLN A 210 19.26 -12.78 -17.43
C GLN A 210 18.59 -14.08 -17.89
N PRO A 211 17.31 -14.04 -18.25
CA PRO A 211 16.60 -15.22 -18.69
C PRO A 211 17.22 -15.81 -19.96
N SER A 212 17.29 -17.12 -20.05
CA SER A 212 17.69 -17.84 -21.26
C SER A 212 16.70 -17.58 -22.38
N LEU A 213 17.16 -17.61 -23.65
CA LEU A 213 16.32 -17.36 -24.83
C LEU A 213 15.17 -18.38 -24.99
N ASN A 214 15.37 -19.63 -24.55
CA ASN A 214 14.37 -20.71 -24.59
C ASN A 214 14.38 -21.48 -23.26
N PRO A 215 13.77 -20.95 -22.19
CA PRO A 215 13.76 -21.63 -20.90
C PRO A 215 12.80 -22.83 -20.93
N GLU A 216 13.18 -23.90 -20.22
CA GLU A 216 12.33 -25.05 -20.00
C GLU A 216 11.07 -24.67 -19.20
N PRO A 217 9.90 -25.26 -19.50
CA PRO A 217 8.67 -25.00 -18.75
C PRO A 217 8.83 -25.30 -17.26
N ASN A 218 8.18 -24.46 -16.44
CA ASN A 218 8.18 -24.55 -14.95
C ASN A 218 9.54 -24.30 -14.26
N THR A 219 10.56 -23.85 -14.98
CA THR A 219 11.82 -23.40 -14.38
C THR A 219 11.69 -21.95 -13.90
N VAL A 220 12.65 -21.50 -13.06
CA VAL A 220 12.70 -20.12 -12.58
C VAL A 220 12.83 -19.14 -13.76
N SER A 221 13.74 -19.42 -14.67
CA SER A 221 14.01 -18.61 -15.85
C SER A 221 12.81 -18.50 -16.80
N TYR A 222 11.91 -19.50 -16.83
CA TYR A 222 10.70 -19.49 -17.65
C TYR A 222 9.73 -18.39 -17.30
N SER A 223 9.51 -18.12 -16.01
CA SER A 223 8.54 -17.14 -15.53
C SER A 223 9.16 -15.82 -15.07
N GLN A 224 10.46 -15.77 -14.85
CA GLN A 224 11.19 -14.58 -14.41
C GLN A 224 10.84 -13.36 -15.27
N SER A 225 10.65 -12.21 -14.62
CA SER A 225 10.26 -10.96 -15.28
C SER A 225 10.91 -9.77 -14.61
N SER A 226 11.19 -8.73 -15.39
CA SER A 226 11.71 -7.46 -14.89
C SER A 226 10.96 -6.30 -15.54
N LEU A 227 10.80 -5.23 -14.78
CA LEU A 227 10.27 -3.94 -15.20
C LEU A 227 11.34 -2.87 -14.94
N ILE A 228 11.58 -2.03 -15.93
CA ILE A 228 12.43 -0.85 -15.79
C ILE A 228 11.51 0.38 -15.82
N HIS A 229 11.64 1.25 -14.82
CA HIS A 229 10.81 2.43 -14.68
C HIS A 229 11.66 3.66 -14.34
N LEU A 230 11.44 4.77 -15.06
CA LEU A 230 12.05 6.06 -14.75
C LEU A 230 11.14 6.78 -13.75
N VAL A 231 11.68 7.12 -12.58
CA VAL A 231 10.96 7.83 -11.53
C VAL A 231 10.64 9.26 -11.95
N GLY A 232 9.37 9.48 -12.28
CA GLY A 232 8.85 10.79 -12.69
C GLY A 232 8.23 11.58 -11.52
N PRO A 233 7.85 12.85 -11.76
CA PRO A 233 7.20 13.67 -10.72
C PRO A 233 5.90 13.08 -10.20
N SER A 234 5.14 12.36 -11.04
CA SER A 234 3.88 11.70 -10.66
C SER A 234 4.04 10.51 -9.72
N ASP A 235 5.25 9.97 -9.63
CA ASP A 235 5.57 8.83 -8.80
C ASP A 235 6.07 9.24 -7.41
N CYS A 236 6.34 10.53 -7.24
CA CYS A 236 6.93 11.07 -6.03
C CYS A 236 5.86 11.48 -5.01
N THR A 237 6.26 11.50 -3.77
CA THR A 237 5.44 12.01 -2.67
C THR A 237 5.13 13.49 -2.89
N LEU A 238 3.91 13.92 -2.50
CA LEU A 238 3.41 15.28 -2.72
C LEU A 238 4.05 16.33 -1.77
N HIS A 239 5.21 16.10 -1.22
CA HIS A 239 5.83 16.98 -0.22
C HIS A 239 6.20 18.36 -0.78
N GLY A 240 6.49 18.45 -2.08
CA GLY A 240 6.73 19.72 -2.75
C GLY A 240 5.51 20.62 -2.85
N PHE A 241 4.30 20.08 -2.67
CA PHE A 241 3.04 20.81 -2.78
C PHE A 241 2.40 21.14 -1.42
N VAL A 242 2.94 20.70 -0.30
CA VAL A 242 2.39 20.95 1.05
C VAL A 242 3.05 22.16 1.72
N HIS A 243 3.73 23.03 1.01
CA HIS A 243 4.08 24.34 1.49
C HIS A 243 2.86 25.28 1.39
N GLY A 244 1.93 25.09 2.33
CA GLY A 244 0.87 26.04 2.61
C GLY A 244 1.34 27.20 3.51
N ASP A 245 2.46 27.83 3.17
CA ASP A 245 2.83 29.12 3.77
C ASP A 245 2.26 30.32 3.02
N SER A 246 1.25 30.09 2.16
CA SER A 246 0.54 31.17 1.47
C SER A 246 -0.98 31.09 1.59
N CYS A 247 -1.49 30.55 2.69
CA CYS A 247 -2.87 30.79 3.12
C CYS A 247 -2.90 31.56 4.44
N SER A 248 -2.23 32.71 4.47
CA SER A 248 -2.52 33.78 5.42
C SER A 248 -2.72 35.07 4.63
N ASP A 249 -3.97 35.45 4.57
CA ASP A 249 -4.50 36.80 4.50
C ASP A 249 -4.18 37.70 3.30
N ASN A 250 -5.21 37.76 2.46
CA ASN A 250 -5.69 38.99 1.82
C ASN A 250 -4.77 39.84 0.94
N THR A 251 -5.28 39.95 -0.28
CA THR A 251 -5.13 41.09 -1.20
C THR A 251 -3.79 41.20 -1.93
N GLY A 252 -3.85 40.89 -3.19
CA GLY A 252 -2.86 41.33 -4.16
C GLY A 252 -2.32 40.18 -5.02
N LEU A 253 -2.84 40.13 -6.23
CA LEU A 253 -2.22 39.43 -7.34
C LEU A 253 -0.76 39.90 -7.49
N GLU A 254 0.18 39.12 -7.01
CA GLU A 254 1.54 39.15 -7.50
C GLU A 254 1.98 37.76 -7.86
N VAL A 255 2.11 37.52 -9.15
CA VAL A 255 2.82 36.37 -9.72
C VAL A 255 4.28 36.53 -9.32
N PRO A 256 4.89 35.65 -8.54
CA PRO A 256 6.33 35.75 -8.30
C PRO A 256 7.05 35.35 -9.61
N SER A 257 7.64 36.33 -10.24
CA SER A 257 8.66 36.16 -11.25
C SER A 257 9.78 35.28 -10.70
N SER A 258 10.23 34.35 -11.55
CA SER A 258 11.39 33.48 -11.41
C SER A 258 12.54 34.13 -10.62
N GLY A 259 12.68 33.74 -9.37
CA GLY A 259 13.86 33.98 -8.56
C GLY A 259 14.43 32.63 -8.14
N ASN A 260 15.56 32.26 -8.73
CA ASN A 260 16.41 31.13 -8.32
C ASN A 260 16.73 31.24 -6.82
N THR A 261 16.03 30.46 -6.00
CA THR A 261 16.57 30.01 -4.72
C THR A 261 16.74 28.51 -4.82
N ALA A 262 17.96 28.11 -5.17
CA ALA A 262 18.43 26.74 -5.20
C ALA A 262 18.50 26.18 -3.76
N GLY A 263 17.36 25.71 -3.27
CA GLY A 263 17.27 24.67 -2.31
C GLY A 263 16.58 23.54 -3.05
N THR A 264 17.33 22.61 -3.60
CA THR A 264 16.79 21.44 -4.30
C THR A 264 16.02 20.62 -3.27
N GLN A 265 14.71 20.84 -3.23
CA GLN A 265 13.79 19.99 -2.51
C GLN A 265 13.81 18.63 -3.23
N GLU A 266 14.38 17.61 -2.58
CA GLU A 266 14.52 16.29 -3.16
C GLU A 266 13.17 15.58 -3.12
N ASP A 267 12.56 15.39 -4.29
CA ASP A 267 11.35 14.60 -4.44
C ASP A 267 11.70 13.11 -4.31
N LEU A 268 11.08 12.43 -3.35
CA LEU A 268 11.26 11.00 -3.11
C LEU A 268 10.13 10.19 -3.75
N LEU A 269 10.47 9.02 -4.30
CA LEU A 269 9.50 8.06 -4.81
C LEU A 269 8.53 7.63 -3.70
N ASP A 270 7.24 7.61 -4.03
CA ASP A 270 6.17 7.13 -3.16
C ASP A 270 6.29 5.60 -2.95
N ALA A 271 6.29 5.17 -1.69
CA ALA A 271 6.41 3.76 -1.35
C ALA A 271 5.21 2.94 -1.82
N GLY A 272 4.02 3.53 -1.86
CA GLY A 272 2.81 2.91 -2.40
C GLY A 272 2.93 2.64 -3.91
N VAL A 273 3.56 3.56 -4.66
CA VAL A 273 3.87 3.34 -6.08
C VAL A 273 4.86 2.18 -6.22
N THR A 274 5.92 2.16 -5.42
CA THR A 274 6.89 1.06 -5.41
C THR A 274 6.21 -0.28 -5.15
N MET A 275 5.37 -0.38 -4.12
CA MET A 275 4.64 -1.60 -3.78
C MET A 275 3.68 -2.05 -4.89
N LYS A 276 3.01 -1.11 -5.56
CA LYS A 276 2.16 -1.41 -6.71
C LYS A 276 2.95 -2.04 -7.85
N LEU A 277 4.10 -1.46 -8.20
CA LEU A 277 4.98 -1.99 -9.24
C LEU A 277 5.57 -3.36 -8.88
N MET A 278 5.90 -3.57 -7.59
CA MET A 278 6.36 -4.88 -7.10
C MET A 278 5.29 -5.96 -7.26
N ASP A 279 4.04 -5.68 -6.90
CA ASP A 279 2.91 -6.61 -7.06
C ASP A 279 2.64 -6.89 -8.55
N GLU A 280 2.76 -5.87 -9.41
CA GLU A 280 2.60 -6.03 -10.86
C GLU A 280 3.62 -7.01 -11.44
N VAL A 281 4.91 -6.84 -11.13
CA VAL A 281 5.97 -7.76 -11.58
C VAL A 281 5.75 -9.17 -11.01
N ALA A 282 5.44 -9.30 -9.73
CA ALA A 282 5.15 -10.59 -9.10
C ALA A 282 3.93 -11.27 -9.75
N GLY A 283 2.88 -10.50 -10.04
CA GLY A 283 1.70 -10.98 -10.75
C GLY A 283 2.01 -11.51 -12.15
N ILE A 284 2.89 -10.81 -12.91
CA ILE A 284 3.34 -11.27 -14.22
C ILE A 284 4.10 -12.60 -14.10
N VAL A 285 5.01 -12.74 -13.13
CA VAL A 285 5.73 -14.00 -12.87
C VAL A 285 4.77 -15.14 -12.56
N ALA A 286 3.79 -14.90 -11.67
CA ALA A 286 2.76 -15.86 -11.30
C ALA A 286 1.91 -16.30 -12.51
N ALA A 287 1.43 -15.33 -13.30
CA ALA A 287 0.60 -15.58 -14.48
C ALA A 287 1.36 -16.35 -15.56
N ARG A 288 2.63 -16.03 -15.79
CA ARG A 288 3.49 -16.76 -16.74
C ARG A 288 3.70 -18.20 -16.34
N HIS A 289 3.84 -18.46 -15.03
CA HIS A 289 4.04 -19.81 -14.50
C HIS A 289 2.77 -20.66 -14.58
N CYS A 290 1.63 -20.12 -14.12
CA CYS A 290 0.37 -20.88 -14.02
C CYS A 290 -0.49 -20.83 -15.31
N LYS A 291 -0.39 -19.75 -16.10
CA LYS A 291 -1.25 -19.49 -17.28
C LYS A 291 -2.75 -19.48 -16.94
N THR A 292 -3.08 -19.07 -15.71
CA THR A 292 -4.44 -18.98 -15.19
C THR A 292 -4.67 -17.62 -14.55
N ASN A 293 -5.89 -17.34 -14.09
CA ASN A 293 -6.14 -16.19 -13.25
C ASN A 293 -5.44 -16.35 -11.91
N ILE A 294 -4.77 -15.29 -11.45
CA ILE A 294 -4.01 -15.27 -10.20
C ILE A 294 -4.46 -14.12 -9.31
N VAL A 295 -4.38 -14.31 -8.02
CA VAL A 295 -4.63 -13.26 -7.03
C VAL A 295 -3.54 -13.27 -5.95
N THR A 296 -3.21 -12.09 -5.45
CA THR A 296 -2.29 -11.93 -4.32
C THR A 296 -2.94 -12.47 -3.05
N ALA A 297 -2.29 -13.43 -2.41
CA ALA A 297 -2.77 -14.05 -1.18
C ALA A 297 -2.12 -13.43 0.07
N SER A 298 -0.85 -13.11 -0.02
CA SER A 298 -0.12 -12.39 1.03
C SER A 298 1.14 -11.76 0.48
N VAL A 299 1.61 -10.76 1.20
CA VAL A 299 2.93 -10.17 1.02
C VAL A 299 3.65 -10.31 2.35
N ASP A 300 4.85 -10.88 2.33
CA ASP A 300 5.72 -10.91 3.51
C ASP A 300 6.27 -9.51 3.77
N ALA A 301 6.95 -9.32 4.90
CA ALA A 301 7.45 -8.00 5.28
C ALA A 301 8.25 -7.35 4.13
N ILE A 302 7.82 -6.16 3.73
CA ILE A 302 8.53 -5.33 2.76
C ILE A 302 9.50 -4.44 3.52
N ASN A 303 10.78 -4.53 3.18
CA ASN A 303 11.80 -3.65 3.74
C ASN A 303 12.21 -2.62 2.69
N PHE A 304 12.08 -1.36 3.04
CA PHE A 304 12.66 -0.25 2.31
C PHE A 304 14.02 0.03 2.91
N HIS A 305 15.06 -0.18 2.13
CA HIS A 305 16.44 -0.13 2.60
C HIS A 305 17.04 1.26 2.43
N ASP A 306 16.67 1.92 1.34
CA ASP A 306 17.13 3.27 1.03
C ASP A 306 16.07 4.03 0.21
N LYS A 307 16.22 5.35 0.16
CA LYS A 307 15.33 6.28 -0.52
C LYS A 307 15.62 6.25 -2.02
N ILE A 308 14.56 6.37 -2.80
CA ILE A 308 14.65 6.50 -4.26
C ILE A 308 14.25 7.93 -4.62
N ARG A 309 15.07 8.61 -5.40
CA ARG A 309 14.85 10.01 -5.78
C ARG A 309 14.26 10.12 -7.19
N LYS A 310 13.58 11.23 -7.44
CA LYS A 310 13.13 11.59 -8.79
C LYS A 310 14.29 11.60 -9.78
N GLY A 311 14.06 11.10 -10.98
CA GLY A 311 15.08 10.99 -12.03
C GLY A 311 15.94 9.74 -11.95
N TYR A 312 15.80 8.91 -10.90
CA TYR A 312 16.46 7.61 -10.84
C TYR A 312 15.73 6.60 -11.73
N VAL A 313 16.46 5.63 -12.22
CA VAL A 313 15.88 4.47 -12.91
C VAL A 313 15.79 3.32 -11.91
N ILE A 314 14.60 2.78 -11.71
CA ILE A 314 14.42 1.58 -10.92
C ILE A 314 14.23 0.35 -11.79
N THR A 315 14.89 -0.73 -11.40
CA THR A 315 14.70 -2.05 -11.99
C THR A 315 14.01 -2.92 -10.96
N ILE A 316 12.80 -3.35 -11.26
CA ILE A 316 12.02 -4.24 -10.40
C ILE A 316 12.06 -5.62 -11.03
N SER A 317 12.63 -6.58 -10.31
CA SER A 317 12.85 -7.92 -10.83
C SER A 317 12.17 -8.95 -9.95
N GLY A 318 11.40 -9.85 -10.57
CA GLY A 318 10.66 -10.92 -9.90
C GLY A 318 11.09 -12.30 -10.38
N ARG A 319 11.24 -13.23 -9.44
CA ARG A 319 11.53 -14.64 -9.71
C ARG A 319 10.76 -15.55 -8.78
N MET A 320 10.37 -16.71 -9.31
CA MET A 320 9.74 -17.77 -8.51
C MET A 320 10.76 -18.35 -7.54
N THR A 321 10.38 -18.52 -6.27
CA THR A 321 11.24 -19.16 -5.25
C THR A 321 10.68 -20.46 -4.76
N PHE A 322 9.36 -20.60 -4.65
CA PHE A 322 8.74 -21.82 -4.15
C PHE A 322 7.32 -22.00 -4.69
N THR A 323 6.92 -23.26 -4.87
CA THR A 323 5.54 -23.63 -5.16
C THR A 323 5.06 -24.70 -4.17
N SER A 324 3.84 -24.49 -3.65
CA SER A 324 3.07 -25.53 -2.98
C SER A 324 2.01 -26.09 -3.96
N ASN A 325 1.15 -27.01 -3.50
CA ASN A 325 0.06 -27.51 -4.34
C ASN A 325 -0.94 -26.42 -4.79
N LYS A 326 -1.11 -25.31 -4.01
CA LYS A 326 -2.13 -24.28 -4.27
C LYS A 326 -1.62 -22.84 -4.25
N SER A 327 -0.35 -22.64 -3.93
CA SER A 327 0.25 -21.32 -3.84
C SER A 327 1.66 -21.31 -4.38
N MET A 328 2.11 -20.14 -4.79
CA MET A 328 3.46 -19.88 -5.27
C MET A 328 4.04 -18.65 -4.58
N GLU A 329 5.32 -18.69 -4.28
CA GLU A 329 6.08 -17.61 -3.68
C GLU A 329 7.01 -16.99 -4.72
N ILE A 330 7.00 -15.66 -4.80
CA ILE A 330 7.79 -14.87 -5.72
C ILE A 330 8.61 -13.85 -4.92
N GLU A 331 9.94 -13.89 -5.10
CA GLU A 331 10.84 -12.86 -4.59
C GLU A 331 10.85 -11.70 -5.58
N VAL A 332 10.67 -10.48 -5.04
CA VAL A 332 10.76 -9.24 -5.82
C VAL A 332 11.82 -8.35 -5.22
N LEU A 333 12.70 -7.87 -6.09
CA LEU A 333 13.83 -7.01 -5.75
C LEU A 333 13.68 -5.70 -6.52
N VAL A 334 13.92 -4.58 -5.85
CA VAL A 334 13.93 -3.24 -6.44
C VAL A 334 15.32 -2.67 -6.31
N ASP A 335 15.96 -2.44 -7.44
CA ASP A 335 17.27 -1.80 -7.53
C ASP A 335 17.09 -0.39 -8.10
N ALA A 336 17.74 0.59 -7.49
CA ALA A 336 17.74 1.96 -7.93
C ALA A 336 19.10 2.33 -8.54
N ASP A 337 19.06 3.03 -9.68
CA ASP A 337 20.23 3.48 -10.43
C ASP A 337 20.16 4.99 -10.61
N PRO A 338 21.06 5.77 -9.98
CA PRO A 338 21.13 7.22 -10.13
C PRO A 338 21.80 7.60 -11.46
N VAL A 339 21.07 7.46 -12.56
CA VAL A 339 21.56 7.62 -13.94
C VAL A 339 22.26 8.95 -14.22
N VAL A 340 21.89 10.01 -13.50
CA VAL A 340 22.46 11.36 -13.70
C VAL A 340 23.58 11.66 -12.70
N ASP A 341 23.64 10.94 -11.61
CA ASP A 341 24.61 11.12 -10.54
C ASP A 341 25.63 9.98 -10.54
N ASN A 342 26.74 10.19 -11.22
CA ASN A 342 27.84 9.21 -11.28
C ASN A 342 28.59 9.01 -9.94
N THR A 343 28.17 9.68 -8.87
CA THR A 343 28.84 9.58 -7.56
C THR A 343 28.33 8.40 -6.73
N GLN A 344 27.13 7.88 -7.02
CA GLN A 344 26.53 6.76 -6.30
C GLN A 344 26.38 5.53 -7.19
N PRO A 345 26.82 4.35 -6.74
CA PRO A 345 26.59 3.12 -7.47
C PRO A 345 25.11 2.71 -7.37
N ARG A 346 24.67 1.86 -8.29
CA ARG A 346 23.38 1.15 -8.18
C ARG A 346 23.26 0.44 -6.84
N TYR A 347 22.10 0.52 -6.22
CA TYR A 347 21.84 -0.07 -4.89
C TYR A 347 20.49 -0.74 -4.81
N ARG A 348 20.33 -1.68 -3.86
CA ARG A 348 19.07 -2.32 -3.53
C ARG A 348 18.21 -1.39 -2.67
N ALA A 349 17.08 -0.92 -3.22
CA ALA A 349 16.18 0.00 -2.52
C ALA A 349 15.08 -0.72 -1.74
N ALA A 350 14.53 -1.82 -2.28
CA ALA A 350 13.51 -2.59 -1.58
C ALA A 350 13.55 -4.08 -1.96
N SER A 351 12.98 -4.92 -1.08
CA SER A 351 12.79 -6.34 -1.33
C SER A 351 11.58 -6.90 -0.59
N ALA A 352 10.90 -7.88 -1.19
CA ALA A 352 9.77 -8.57 -0.59
C ALA A 352 9.54 -9.96 -1.19
N PHE A 353 8.74 -10.79 -0.49
CA PHE A 353 8.19 -12.03 -1.00
C PHE A 353 6.67 -11.89 -1.14
N PHE A 354 6.16 -12.22 -2.31
CA PHE A 354 4.74 -12.22 -2.61
C PHE A 354 4.24 -13.65 -2.75
N THR A 355 3.09 -13.96 -2.18
CA THR A 355 2.42 -15.25 -2.34
C THR A 355 1.18 -15.08 -3.19
N TYR A 356 1.08 -15.86 -4.26
CA TYR A 356 -0.08 -15.90 -5.15
C TYR A 356 -0.79 -17.25 -5.08
N VAL A 357 -2.07 -17.24 -5.41
CA VAL A 357 -2.89 -18.44 -5.63
C VAL A 357 -3.50 -18.39 -7.02
N SER A 358 -3.64 -19.56 -7.62
CA SER A 358 -4.27 -19.76 -8.93
C SER A 358 -5.77 -20.00 -8.75
N LEU A 359 -6.59 -19.31 -9.53
CA LEU A 359 -8.06 -19.40 -9.47
C LEU A 359 -8.66 -19.78 -10.82
N SER A 360 -9.74 -20.56 -10.78
CA SER A 360 -10.63 -20.75 -11.92
C SER A 360 -11.47 -19.51 -12.20
N GLN A 361 -12.21 -19.49 -13.29
CA GLN A 361 -13.15 -18.42 -13.63
C GLN A 361 -14.27 -18.28 -12.57
N GLU A 362 -14.61 -19.38 -11.87
CA GLU A 362 -15.60 -19.40 -10.81
C GLU A 362 -15.00 -19.07 -9.42
N GLY A 363 -13.72 -18.63 -9.37
CA GLY A 363 -13.05 -18.26 -8.13
C GLY A 363 -12.59 -19.44 -7.25
N ARG A 364 -12.57 -20.67 -7.77
CA ARG A 364 -12.07 -21.85 -7.05
C ARG A 364 -10.56 -21.97 -7.19
N SER A 365 -9.86 -22.33 -6.10
CA SER A 365 -8.41 -22.56 -6.12
C SER A 365 -8.05 -23.71 -7.05
N LEU A 366 -7.12 -23.47 -7.96
CA LEU A 366 -6.54 -24.45 -8.88
C LEU A 366 -5.18 -24.94 -8.37
N PRO A 367 -4.77 -26.16 -8.77
CA PRO A 367 -3.40 -26.65 -8.55
C PRO A 367 -2.38 -25.77 -9.26
N VAL A 368 -1.23 -25.59 -8.63
CA VAL A 368 -0.08 -24.85 -9.17
C VAL A 368 0.92 -25.83 -9.78
N PRO A 369 1.42 -25.60 -11.01
CA PRO A 369 2.53 -26.38 -11.56
C PRO A 369 3.73 -26.31 -10.63
N GLN A 370 4.43 -27.44 -10.43
CA GLN A 370 5.57 -27.48 -9.54
C GLN A 370 6.78 -26.78 -10.17
N LEU A 371 7.45 -25.93 -9.38
CA LEU A 371 8.69 -25.27 -9.78
C LEU A 371 9.84 -26.27 -9.86
N VAL A 372 10.63 -26.16 -10.92
CA VAL A 372 11.85 -26.93 -11.13
C VAL A 372 13.05 -26.01 -10.98
N PRO A 373 13.73 -26.01 -9.81
CA PRO A 373 14.96 -25.22 -9.64
C PRO A 373 16.12 -25.91 -10.34
N GLU A 374 16.87 -25.15 -11.14
CA GLU A 374 17.97 -25.67 -11.96
C GLU A 374 19.33 -25.49 -11.28
N THR A 375 19.57 -24.30 -10.71
CA THR A 375 20.85 -23.94 -10.08
C THR A 375 20.85 -24.25 -8.57
N GLU A 376 22.04 -24.37 -7.98
CA GLU A 376 22.19 -24.55 -6.53
C GLU A 376 21.62 -23.37 -5.72
N ASP A 377 21.74 -22.13 -6.24
CA ASP A 377 21.12 -20.96 -5.62
C ASP A 377 19.60 -21.07 -5.65
N GLU A 378 19.00 -21.50 -6.76
CA GLU A 378 17.57 -21.72 -6.87
C GLU A 378 17.07 -22.83 -5.94
N LYS A 379 17.78 -23.94 -5.83
CA LYS A 379 17.47 -25.04 -4.90
C LYS A 379 17.49 -24.54 -3.45
N LYS A 380 18.50 -23.77 -3.08
CA LYS A 380 18.60 -23.15 -1.77
C LYS A 380 17.41 -22.23 -1.49
N ARG A 381 17.03 -21.34 -2.44
CA ARG A 381 15.88 -20.46 -2.32
C ARG A 381 14.57 -21.23 -2.22
N PHE A 382 14.45 -22.35 -2.94
CA PHE A 382 13.29 -23.23 -2.88
C PHE A 382 13.12 -23.83 -1.48
N GLU A 383 14.17 -24.36 -0.86
CA GLU A 383 14.10 -24.91 0.50
C GLU A 383 13.80 -23.82 1.55
N GLU A 384 14.33 -22.61 1.38
CA GLU A 384 14.01 -21.48 2.24
C GLU A 384 12.55 -21.02 2.09
N GLY A 385 12.03 -20.96 0.86
CA GLY A 385 10.62 -20.67 0.57
C GLY A 385 9.69 -21.71 1.18
N LYS A 386 10.08 -22.98 1.10
CA LYS A 386 9.39 -24.08 1.78
C LYS A 386 9.39 -23.91 3.30
N GLY A 387 10.50 -23.47 3.88
CA GLY A 387 10.60 -23.13 5.30
C GLY A 387 9.61 -22.05 5.71
N ARG A 388 9.56 -20.92 4.97
CA ARG A 388 8.59 -19.85 5.19
C ARG A 388 7.14 -20.33 5.07
N TYR A 389 6.84 -21.12 4.05
CA TYR A 389 5.52 -21.72 3.86
C TYR A 389 5.09 -22.61 5.05
N LEU A 390 5.98 -23.46 5.56
CA LEU A 390 5.69 -24.34 6.69
C LEU A 390 5.47 -23.54 7.99
N GLN A 391 6.29 -22.52 8.25
CA GLN A 391 6.11 -21.63 9.39
C GLN A 391 4.73 -20.92 9.34
N MET A 392 4.34 -20.47 8.16
CA MET A 392 3.06 -19.82 7.95
C MET A 392 1.88 -20.76 8.16
N LYS A 393 1.99 -21.98 7.66
CA LYS A 393 0.99 -23.02 7.84
C LYS A 393 0.82 -23.36 9.33
N ALA A 394 1.92 -23.48 10.06
CA ALA A 394 1.91 -23.72 11.50
C ALA A 394 1.24 -22.56 12.27
N LYS A 395 1.57 -21.29 11.96
CA LYS A 395 0.94 -20.12 12.57
C LYS A 395 -0.58 -20.09 12.36
N ARG A 396 -1.06 -20.42 11.15
CA ARG A 396 -2.50 -20.47 10.84
C ARG A 396 -3.21 -21.62 11.57
N GLN A 397 -2.56 -22.76 11.78
CA GLN A 397 -3.14 -23.89 12.50
C GLN A 397 -3.15 -23.67 14.01
N GLY A 398 -2.17 -22.95 14.58
CA GLY A 398 -2.14 -22.58 16.00
C GLY A 398 -3.06 -21.43 16.38
N GLN A 399 -3.64 -20.70 15.42
CA GLN A 399 -4.62 -19.63 15.64
C GLN A 399 -6.08 -20.12 15.61
N VAL A 400 -6.29 -21.39 15.27
CA VAL A 400 -7.62 -22.04 15.44
C VAL A 400 -7.70 -22.54 16.87
N ASP A 401 -8.02 -21.65 17.81
CA ASP A 401 -8.44 -22.05 19.14
C ASP A 401 -9.68 -22.94 19.01
N PRO A 402 -9.73 -24.07 19.73
CA PRO A 402 -10.95 -24.83 19.82
C PRO A 402 -11.98 -23.96 20.55
N GLN A 403 -13.03 -23.56 19.84
CA GLN A 403 -14.18 -22.95 20.47
C GLN A 403 -14.75 -23.94 21.50
N PRO A 404 -15.12 -23.47 22.71
CA PRO A 404 -15.72 -24.26 23.75
C PRO A 404 -17.11 -24.79 23.39
#